data_ccce9396c2da6688a2d6c8366e79711d
#
_entry.id   ccce9396c2da6688a2d6c8366e79711d
#
_cell.length_a   1.000
_cell.length_b   1.000
_cell.length_c   1.000
_cell.angle_alpha   90.00
_cell.angle_beta   90.00
_cell.angle_gamma   90.00
#
_symmetry.space_group_name_H-M   'P 1'
#
loop_
_entity.id
_entity.type
_entity.pdbx_description
1 polymer ?
#
loop_
_entity_poly.entity_id
_entity_poly.type
_entity_poly.pdbx_seq_one_letter_code
_entity_poly.pdbx_strand_id
1 'polypeptide(L)'
;MEEKVLHNVVLVKHLSSGNGPYIFSVPNGRKLKEGQPVIVDTRKGIATDGVCVADSFMADDTVLNALVLLSGAKLPLRRVLGEHQVIIWEEEKDEPEVAENQSE
;
A
#
# COMPACT_ATOMS: atom_id res chain seq x y z
N MET A 1 27.69 6.33 2.71
CA MET A 1 26.56 6.38 1.89
C MET A 1 25.33 6.14 2.67
N GLU A 2 24.32 6.91 2.42
CA GLU A 2 23.13 6.76 3.20
C GLU A 2 22.23 5.72 2.61
N GLU A 3 21.57 4.99 3.45
CA GLU A 3 20.58 4.04 3.00
C GLU A 3 19.30 4.77 2.72
N LYS A 4 18.65 4.36 1.66
CA LYS A 4 17.36 4.93 1.31
C LYS A 4 16.28 3.95 1.72
N VAL A 5 15.31 4.41 2.49
CA VAL A 5 14.22 3.60 2.95
C VAL A 5 13.08 3.70 1.96
N LEU A 6 12.60 2.55 1.49
CA LEU A 6 11.49 2.50 0.55
C LEU A 6 10.29 1.85 1.20
N HIS A 7 9.12 2.32 0.81
CA HIS A 7 7.85 1.82 1.30
C HIS A 7 7.11 1.19 0.14
N ASN A 8 6.59 0.00 0.34
CA ASN A 8 5.81 -0.68 -0.69
C ASN A 8 4.36 -0.19 -0.56
N VAL A 9 3.85 0.41 -1.62
CA VAL A 9 2.55 1.05 -1.56
C VAL A 9 1.77 0.80 -2.84
N VAL A 10 0.46 1.02 -2.77
CA VAL A 10 -0.40 0.88 -3.93
C VAL A 10 -1.57 1.84 -3.80
N LEU A 11 -2.08 2.28 -4.93
CA LEU A 11 -3.27 3.13 -4.96
C LEU A 11 -4.49 2.24 -5.19
N VAL A 12 -5.50 2.39 -4.34
CA VAL A 12 -6.69 1.56 -4.35
C VAL A 12 -7.93 2.43 -4.38
N LYS A 13 -8.87 2.04 -5.22
CA LYS A 13 -10.14 2.70 -5.33
C LYS A 13 -11.20 1.78 -4.76
N HIS A 14 -12.21 2.36 -4.11
CA HIS A 14 -13.32 1.58 -3.59
C HIS A 14 -14.44 1.56 -4.61
N LEU A 15 -14.81 0.36 -5.06
CA LEU A 15 -15.81 0.25 -6.11
C LEU A 15 -17.20 0.66 -5.66
N SER A 16 -17.56 0.29 -4.44
CA SER A 16 -18.92 0.54 -3.98
C SER A 16 -19.22 2.02 -3.83
N SER A 17 -18.23 2.81 -3.44
CA SER A 17 -18.46 4.24 -3.23
C SER A 17 -17.89 5.09 -4.34
N GLY A 18 -17.01 4.51 -5.16
CA GLY A 18 -16.32 5.28 -6.17
C GLY A 18 -15.29 6.24 -5.61
N ASN A 19 -15.03 6.16 -4.32
CA ASN A 19 -14.04 7.04 -3.71
C ASN A 19 -12.63 6.58 -3.98
N GLY A 20 -11.73 7.52 -3.93
CA GLY A 20 -10.32 7.26 -4.11
C GLY A 20 -9.81 7.86 -5.39
N PRO A 21 -8.62 7.44 -5.81
CA PRO A 21 -7.84 6.39 -5.15
C PRO A 21 -7.16 6.89 -3.89
N TYR A 22 -6.96 5.97 -2.98
CA TYR A 22 -6.23 6.24 -1.75
C TYR A 22 -4.98 5.38 -1.72
N ILE A 23 -3.95 5.85 -1.04
CA ILE A 23 -2.71 5.10 -0.97
C ILE A 23 -2.71 4.19 0.25
N PHE A 24 -2.29 2.95 0.06
CA PHE A 24 -2.23 1.95 1.13
C PHE A 24 -0.86 1.32 1.16
N SER A 25 -0.47 0.89 2.34
CA SER A 25 0.78 0.18 2.53
C SER A 25 0.60 -1.29 2.13
N VAL A 26 1.61 -1.87 1.54
CA VAL A 26 1.61 -3.27 1.11
C VAL A 26 2.75 -3.96 1.82
N PRO A 27 2.55 -5.17 2.37
CA PRO A 27 3.65 -5.87 3.00
C PRO A 27 4.82 -6.04 2.03
N ASN A 28 6.02 -5.95 2.56
CA ASN A 28 7.21 -6.03 1.74
C ASN A 28 7.26 -7.37 1.04
N GLY A 29 7.69 -7.35 -0.19
CA GLY A 29 7.80 -8.57 -0.97
C GLY A 29 6.58 -8.92 -1.76
N ARG A 30 5.44 -8.31 -1.46
CA ARG A 30 4.23 -8.57 -2.22
C ARG A 30 4.09 -7.56 -3.32
N LYS A 31 3.60 -8.01 -4.46
CA LYS A 31 3.40 -7.16 -5.61
C LYS A 31 1.97 -7.27 -6.06
N LEU A 32 1.35 -6.13 -6.28
CA LEU A 32 -0.03 -6.08 -6.74
C LEU A 32 -0.06 -5.44 -8.11
N LYS A 33 -1.04 -5.80 -8.89
CA LYS A 33 -1.15 -5.32 -10.26
C LYS A 33 -2.38 -4.48 -10.44
N GLU A 34 -2.32 -3.60 -11.42
CA GLU A 34 -3.46 -2.79 -11.79
C GLU A 34 -4.65 -3.68 -12.07
N GLY A 35 -5.81 -3.32 -11.54
CA GLY A 35 -7.04 -4.08 -11.73
C GLY A 35 -7.24 -5.20 -10.74
N GLN A 36 -6.28 -5.45 -9.88
CA GLN A 36 -6.37 -6.56 -8.95
C GLN A 36 -7.27 -6.21 -7.78
N PRO A 37 -8.22 -7.08 -7.42
CA PRO A 37 -9.05 -6.83 -6.24
C PRO A 37 -8.24 -7.06 -4.98
N VAL A 38 -8.45 -6.22 -3.99
CA VAL A 38 -7.73 -6.31 -2.73
C VAL A 38 -8.67 -6.03 -1.57
N ILE A 39 -8.26 -6.49 -0.42
CA ILE A 39 -8.95 -6.26 0.83
C ILE A 39 -8.10 -5.33 1.65
N VAL A 40 -8.67 -4.26 2.12
CA VAL A 40 -7.90 -3.21 2.79
C VAL A 40 -8.50 -2.88 4.15
N ASP A 41 -7.64 -2.37 5.03
CA ASP A 41 -8.05 -1.87 6.33
C ASP A 41 -8.44 -0.41 6.15
N THR A 42 -9.58 -0.02 6.71
CA THR A 42 -9.99 1.37 6.64
C THR A 42 -10.41 1.83 8.01
N ARG A 43 -10.66 3.12 8.14
CA ARG A 43 -11.13 3.66 9.41
C ARG A 43 -12.43 3.04 9.86
N LYS A 44 -13.24 2.60 8.92
CA LYS A 44 -14.54 2.02 9.24
C LYS A 44 -14.47 0.50 9.35
N GLY A 45 -13.31 -0.09 9.19
CA GLY A 45 -13.16 -1.53 9.26
C GLY A 45 -12.58 -2.08 7.98
N ILE A 46 -12.71 -3.37 7.79
CA ILE A 46 -12.16 -4.05 6.63
C ILE A 46 -13.08 -3.83 5.44
N ALA A 47 -12.51 -3.39 4.33
CA ALA A 47 -13.24 -3.20 3.09
C ALA A 47 -12.80 -4.23 2.08
N THR A 48 -13.78 -4.86 1.44
CA THR A 48 -13.49 -5.94 0.49
C THR A 48 -13.73 -5.51 -0.95
N ASP A 49 -14.00 -4.24 -1.18
CA ASP A 49 -14.34 -3.73 -2.49
C ASP A 49 -13.21 -2.93 -3.15
N GLY A 50 -12.00 -3.09 -2.68
CA GLY A 50 -10.88 -2.34 -3.22
C GLY A 50 -10.36 -2.94 -4.50
N VAL A 51 -9.93 -2.07 -5.42
CA VAL A 51 -9.28 -2.50 -6.65
C VAL A 51 -8.09 -1.59 -6.89
N CYS A 52 -6.97 -2.19 -7.22
CA CYS A 52 -5.75 -1.43 -7.50
C CYS A 52 -5.93 -0.65 -8.78
N VAL A 53 -5.64 0.63 -8.75
CA VAL A 53 -5.72 1.45 -9.96
C VAL A 53 -4.39 1.51 -10.71
N ALA A 54 -3.36 0.94 -10.10
CA ALA A 54 -2.03 0.86 -10.72
C ALA A 54 -1.28 -0.24 -10.02
N ASP A 55 -0.15 -0.64 -10.56
CA ASP A 55 0.70 -1.64 -9.92
C ASP A 55 1.26 -1.07 -8.62
N SER A 56 1.52 -1.94 -7.66
CA SER A 56 2.19 -1.50 -6.44
C SER A 56 3.62 -1.06 -6.79
N PHE A 57 4.17 -0.18 -5.99
CA PHE A 57 5.49 0.37 -6.28
C PHE A 57 6.19 0.75 -4.99
N MET A 58 7.49 0.94 -5.11
CA MET A 58 8.31 1.35 -3.97
C MET A 58 8.45 2.85 -4.00
N ALA A 59 8.20 3.48 -2.87
CA ALA A 59 8.25 4.94 -2.77
C ALA A 59 9.17 5.32 -1.63
N ASP A 60 10.05 6.28 -1.87
CA ASP A 60 10.85 6.84 -0.79
C ASP A 60 9.99 7.87 -0.04
N ASP A 61 10.55 8.47 0.99
CA ASP A 61 9.78 9.38 1.83
C ASP A 61 9.28 10.58 1.06
N THR A 62 10.05 11.06 0.12
CA THR A 62 9.64 12.23 -0.67
C THR A 62 8.41 11.91 -1.51
N VAL A 63 8.46 10.79 -2.21
CA VAL A 63 7.34 10.37 -3.04
C VAL A 63 6.14 10.04 -2.19
N LEU A 64 6.37 9.35 -1.07
CA LEU A 64 5.28 8.98 -0.18
C LEU A 64 4.57 10.21 0.35
N ASN A 65 5.31 11.20 0.79
CA ASN A 65 4.71 12.42 1.33
C ASN A 65 3.91 13.17 0.28
N ALA A 66 4.39 13.18 -0.95
CA ALA A 66 3.64 13.83 -2.03
C ALA A 66 2.34 13.09 -2.30
N LEU A 67 2.37 11.76 -2.30
CA LEU A 67 1.17 10.99 -2.54
C LEU A 67 0.16 11.11 -1.40
N VAL A 68 0.64 11.16 -0.18
CA VAL A 68 -0.22 11.36 0.97
C VAL A 68 -0.93 12.71 0.87
N LEU A 69 -0.19 13.73 0.50
CA LEU A 69 -0.76 15.06 0.37
C LEU A 69 -1.81 15.10 -0.73
N LEU A 70 -1.54 14.48 -1.86
CA LEU A 70 -2.46 14.50 -2.99
C LEU A 70 -3.70 13.65 -2.75
N SER A 71 -3.55 12.55 -2.05
CA SER A 71 -4.67 11.62 -1.85
C SER A 71 -5.50 11.93 -0.62
N GLY A 72 -5.00 12.79 0.25
CA GLY A 72 -5.69 13.06 1.49
C GLY A 72 -5.53 11.96 2.53
N ALA A 73 -4.66 11.01 2.29
CA ALA A 73 -4.41 9.95 3.25
C ALA A 73 -3.69 10.50 4.48
N LYS A 74 -3.69 9.74 5.53
CA LYS A 74 -2.99 10.12 6.76
C LYS A 74 -1.98 9.06 7.11
N LEU A 75 -0.91 9.50 7.73
CA LEU A 75 0.12 8.57 8.19
C LEU A 75 -0.16 8.17 9.63
N PRO A 76 0.17 6.95 10.00
CA PRO A 76 0.73 5.92 9.13
C PRO A 76 -0.33 5.39 8.19
N LEU A 77 0.10 4.88 7.05
CA LEU A 77 -0.84 4.39 6.06
C LEU A 77 -1.55 3.15 6.58
N ARG A 78 -2.80 3.01 6.19
CA ARG A 78 -3.49 1.75 6.40
C ARG A 78 -3.00 0.78 5.37
N ARG A 79 -3.21 -0.50 5.61
CA ARG A 79 -2.56 -1.50 4.80
C ARG A 79 -3.53 -2.36 4.02
N VAL A 80 -3.03 -2.94 2.95
CA VAL A 80 -3.72 -3.99 2.25
C VAL A 80 -3.60 -5.24 3.08
N LEU A 81 -4.72 -5.90 3.33
CA LEU A 81 -4.76 -7.08 4.20
C LEU A 81 -4.80 -8.39 3.43
N GLY A 82 -5.11 -8.36 2.16
CA GLY A 82 -5.16 -9.58 1.39
C GLY A 82 -5.63 -9.31 -0.03
N GLU A 83 -5.70 -10.38 -0.83
CA GLU A 83 -6.14 -10.30 -2.21
C GLU A 83 -7.26 -11.26 -2.42
N HIS A 84 -8.18 -10.91 -3.28
CA HIS A 84 -9.30 -11.75 -3.59
C HIS A 84 -10.03 -12.08 -2.32
N GLN A 85 -10.16 -13.33 -2.01
CA GLN A 85 -10.84 -13.77 -0.84
C GLN A 85 -9.91 -14.15 0.29
N VAL A 86 -8.62 -13.95 0.11
CA VAL A 86 -7.65 -14.23 1.15
C VAL A 86 -7.60 -13.02 2.05
N ILE A 87 -8.18 -13.14 3.22
CA ILE A 87 -8.20 -12.06 4.18
C ILE A 87 -7.01 -12.22 5.08
N ILE A 88 -6.32 -11.16 5.33
CA ILE A 88 -5.21 -11.13 6.25
C ILE A 88 -4.10 -12.07 5.90
N TRP A 89 -3.14 -11.55 5.23
CA TRP A 89 -1.87 -12.22 5.04
C TRP A 89 -1.26 -12.33 6.42
N GLU A 90 -0.91 -13.56 6.81
CA GLU A 90 -0.55 -13.82 8.15
C GLU A 90 0.63 -13.09 8.58
N GLU A 91 0.49 -12.29 9.54
CA GLU A 91 1.55 -11.67 10.28
C GLU A 91 2.66 -11.07 9.48
N GLU A 92 2.39 -10.60 8.27
CA GLU A 92 3.41 -9.95 7.51
C GLU A 92 3.58 -8.53 7.99
N LYS A 93 4.81 -8.11 8.08
CA LYS A 93 5.08 -6.80 8.60
C LYS A 93 5.11 -5.77 7.52
N ASP A 94 4.65 -4.59 7.85
CA ASP A 94 4.66 -3.46 6.93
C ASP A 94 5.91 -2.66 7.11
N GLU A 95 7.04 -3.30 7.16
CA GLU A 95 8.27 -2.59 7.39
C GLU A 95 8.82 -2.03 6.11
N PRO A 96 9.39 -0.84 6.14
CA PRO A 96 9.97 -0.29 4.92
C PRO A 96 11.14 -1.14 4.46
N GLU A 97 11.30 -1.19 3.15
CA GLU A 97 12.40 -1.93 2.59
C GLU A 97 13.59 -1.00 2.45
N VAL A 98 14.78 -1.50 2.70
CA VAL A 98 15.98 -0.70 2.56
C VAL A 98 16.49 -0.84 1.14
N ALA A 99 16.58 0.27 0.45
CA ALA A 99 16.94 0.25 -0.94
C ALA A 99 18.40 0.09 -1.20
N GLU A 100 19.24 0.65 -0.39
CA GLU A 100 20.63 0.51 -0.59
C GLU A 100 21.05 -0.82 -0.21
N ASN A 101 22.00 -1.38 -0.86
CA ASN A 101 22.35 -2.59 -0.53
C ASN A 101 22.98 -2.64 0.70
N GLN A 102 22.67 -3.42 1.34
CA GLN A 102 23.13 -3.53 2.53
C GLN A 102 24.33 -4.16 2.52
N SER A 103 24.87 -4.44 1.72
CA SER A 103 26.03 -4.91 1.69
C SER A 103 26.54 -5.65 2.37
N GLU A 104 26.38 -5.82 2.49
CA GLU A 104 26.81 -6.36 2.93
C GLU A 104 27.15 -6.72 3.07
#